data_3f7703e8ca0178fae9c26859b4df21ff
#
_entry.id   3f7703e8ca0178fae9c26859b4df21ff
#
_cell.length_a   1.000
_cell.length_b   1.000
_cell.length_c   1.000
_cell.angle_alpha   90.00
_cell.angle_beta   90.00
_cell.angle_gamma   90.00
#
_symmetry.space_group_name_H-M   'P 1'
#
loop_
_entity.id
_entity.type
_entity.pdbx_description
1 polymer ?
#
loop_
_entity_poly.entity_id
_entity_poly.type
_entity_poly.pdbx_seq_one_letter_code
_entity_poly.pdbx_strand_id
1 'polypeptide(L)'
;MAITNPWVECFFVGALQMRCSVVTDRETGDTVIIDGGSEPQRLVDWIDRFEGRGPDWSNGPSTTEEAALEGIPNRKVVALVNTHAHFDHSGHIPDLLLHYPVKWYLHEDDTYLQTLAQSSARRWGFDAPTPAVADEPLVPLTTMAFGALSFSILHTPGHTLGGCCLNLIVEDGPNHLFVGDTLFAGSVGRTDLPDTGGDFDLLASSIHTQ
;
A
#
# COMPACT_ATOMS: atom_id res chain seq x y z
N MET A 1 11.03 -6.59 15.17
CA MET A 1 12.40 -6.00 15.29
C MET A 1 12.47 -4.87 14.29
N ALA A 2 13.24 -3.83 14.53
CA ALA A 2 13.43 -2.78 13.52
C ALA A 2 14.40 -3.29 12.44
N ILE A 3 14.17 -2.88 11.21
CA ILE A 3 14.99 -3.24 10.04
C ILE A 3 16.10 -2.20 9.85
N THR A 4 17.27 -2.61 9.42
CA THR A 4 18.43 -1.70 9.28
C THR A 4 18.54 -1.07 7.91
N ASN A 5 18.04 -1.70 6.85
CA ASN A 5 18.24 -1.23 5.48
C ASN A 5 17.10 -1.66 4.54
N PRO A 6 15.90 -1.10 4.70
CA PRO A 6 14.78 -1.41 3.81
C PRO A 6 15.03 -0.87 2.39
N TRP A 7 14.52 -1.59 1.40
CA TRP A 7 14.37 -1.07 0.06
C TRP A 7 12.91 -0.64 -0.15
N VAL A 8 12.70 0.63 -0.44
CA VAL A 8 11.36 1.21 -0.62
C VAL A 8 11.23 1.72 -2.05
N GLU A 9 10.35 1.11 -2.80
CA GLU A 9 10.03 1.47 -4.18
C GLU A 9 8.63 2.05 -4.26
N CYS A 10 8.44 3.04 -5.12
CA CYS A 10 7.17 3.71 -5.32
C CYS A 10 6.78 3.67 -6.79
N PHE A 11 5.58 3.18 -7.07
CA PHE A 11 5.02 3.10 -8.40
C PHE A 11 3.77 3.96 -8.50
N PHE A 12 3.65 4.73 -9.56
CA PHE A 12 2.38 5.36 -9.90
C PHE A 12 1.63 4.41 -10.82
N VAL A 13 0.48 3.93 -10.36
CA VAL A 13 -0.30 2.89 -11.03
C VAL A 13 -1.71 3.37 -11.38
N GLY A 14 -2.26 2.79 -12.44
CA GLY A 14 -3.60 3.12 -12.93
C GLY A 14 -3.74 4.54 -13.47
N ALA A 15 -4.92 4.82 -14.03
CA ALA A 15 -5.20 6.12 -14.64
C ALA A 15 -5.27 7.27 -13.63
N LEU A 16 -5.53 6.97 -12.35
CA LEU A 16 -5.53 7.96 -11.27
C LEU A 16 -4.13 8.24 -10.71
N GLN A 17 -3.11 7.56 -11.23
CA GLN A 17 -1.70 7.71 -10.77
C GLN A 17 -1.57 7.50 -9.27
N MET A 18 -2.30 6.51 -8.74
CA MET A 18 -2.24 6.12 -7.34
C MET A 18 -0.84 5.60 -6.99
N ARG A 19 -0.35 5.95 -5.83
CA ARG A 19 0.98 5.55 -5.36
C ARG A 19 0.92 4.19 -4.66
N CYS A 20 1.37 3.14 -5.35
CA CYS A 20 1.69 1.86 -4.75
C CYS A 20 3.12 1.87 -4.20
N SER A 21 3.36 1.22 -3.07
CA SER A 21 4.70 1.07 -2.52
C SER A 21 5.05 -0.41 -2.34
N VAL A 22 6.28 -0.76 -2.70
CA VAL A 22 6.85 -2.11 -2.49
C VAL A 22 8.03 -1.96 -1.53
N VAL A 23 7.92 -2.60 -0.38
CA VAL A 23 8.91 -2.51 0.69
C VAL A 23 9.57 -3.87 0.87
N THR A 24 10.88 -3.93 0.70
CA THR A 24 11.65 -5.18 0.80
C THR A 24 12.72 -5.07 1.87
N ASP A 25 12.81 -6.05 2.74
CA ASP A 25 13.98 -6.26 3.58
C ASP A 25 15.13 -6.84 2.74
N ARG A 26 16.24 -6.13 2.71
CA ARG A 26 17.41 -6.51 1.88
C ARG A 26 18.13 -7.74 2.37
N GLU A 27 17.97 -8.13 3.62
CA GLU A 27 18.64 -9.30 4.19
C GLU A 27 17.86 -10.59 3.93
N THR A 28 16.55 -10.54 4.09
CA THR A 28 15.68 -11.72 3.98
C THR A 28 14.95 -11.85 2.65
N GLY A 29 14.77 -10.75 1.93
CA GLY A 29 13.92 -10.66 0.74
C GLY A 29 12.43 -10.53 1.07
N ASP A 30 12.04 -10.52 2.35
CA ASP A 30 10.64 -10.34 2.74
C ASP A 30 10.11 -9.02 2.19
N THR A 31 9.00 -9.09 1.48
CA THR A 31 8.44 -7.97 0.73
C THR A 31 6.97 -7.74 1.09
N VAL A 32 6.61 -6.49 1.34
CA VAL A 32 5.23 -6.05 1.56
C VAL A 32 4.82 -5.14 0.42
N ILE A 33 3.64 -5.39 -0.16
CA ILE A 33 3.02 -4.50 -1.14
C ILE A 33 1.97 -3.67 -0.41
N ILE A 34 2.11 -2.35 -0.49
CA ILE A 34 1.19 -1.37 0.10
C ILE A 34 0.40 -0.70 -1.02
N ASP A 35 -0.94 -0.77 -0.95
CA ASP A 35 -1.87 -0.18 -1.91
C ASP A 35 -1.64 -0.69 -3.35
N GLY A 36 -1.69 -2.01 -3.54
CA GLY A 36 -1.53 -2.67 -4.85
C GLY A 36 -2.82 -2.70 -5.70
N GLY A 37 -3.64 -1.65 -5.67
CA GLY A 37 -5.00 -1.64 -6.22
C GLY A 37 -5.13 -1.49 -7.72
N SER A 38 -4.05 -1.31 -8.47
CA SER A 38 -4.07 -1.16 -9.94
C SER A 38 -2.84 -1.79 -10.59
N GLU A 39 -2.94 -2.13 -11.88
CA GLU A 39 -1.87 -2.71 -12.70
C GLU A 39 -1.15 -3.91 -12.04
N PRO A 40 -1.87 -4.93 -11.54
CA PRO A 40 -1.28 -6.02 -10.76
C PRO A 40 -0.19 -6.76 -11.52
N GLN A 41 -0.36 -6.99 -12.82
CA GLN A 41 0.65 -7.68 -13.64
C GLN A 41 1.96 -6.91 -13.72
N ARG A 42 1.91 -5.58 -13.76
CA ARG A 42 3.09 -4.73 -13.74
C ARG A 42 3.87 -4.88 -12.45
N LEU A 43 3.18 -4.92 -11.31
CA LEU A 43 3.80 -5.13 -9.99
C LEU A 43 4.42 -6.53 -9.90
N VAL A 44 3.69 -7.56 -10.35
CA VAL A 44 4.18 -8.95 -10.40
C VAL A 44 5.43 -9.06 -11.27
N ASP A 45 5.37 -8.53 -12.49
CA ASP A 45 6.51 -8.56 -13.41
C ASP A 45 7.76 -7.90 -12.84
N TRP A 46 7.58 -6.79 -12.11
CA TRP A 46 8.68 -6.10 -11.45
C TRP A 46 9.24 -6.91 -10.27
N ILE A 47 8.37 -7.41 -9.41
CA ILE A 47 8.79 -8.14 -8.20
C ILE A 47 9.44 -9.48 -8.55
N ASP A 48 8.83 -10.25 -9.46
CA ASP A 48 9.26 -11.62 -9.75
C ASP A 48 10.46 -11.70 -10.70
N ARG A 49 10.63 -10.71 -11.58
CA ARG A 49 11.79 -10.64 -12.50
C ARG A 49 13.01 -10.02 -11.86
N PHE A 50 13.03 -9.98 -10.55
CA PHE A 50 14.08 -9.31 -9.82
C PHE A 50 15.43 -10.05 -9.89
N GLU A 51 16.15 -9.85 -10.99
CA GLU A 51 17.55 -10.20 -11.19
C GLU A 51 18.41 -8.94 -11.42
N GLY A 52 18.06 -7.80 -10.79
CA GLY A 52 18.74 -6.53 -10.97
C GLY A 52 18.37 -5.78 -12.25
N ARG A 53 17.40 -6.27 -13.02
CA ARG A 53 16.90 -5.62 -14.25
C ARG A 53 15.39 -5.75 -14.34
N GLY A 54 14.69 -4.81 -13.76
CA GLY A 54 13.26 -4.68 -13.97
C GLY A 54 12.90 -4.18 -15.38
N PRO A 55 11.63 -4.23 -15.79
CA PRO A 55 11.16 -3.58 -17.00
C PRO A 55 11.45 -2.06 -16.93
N ASP A 56 11.75 -1.46 -18.07
CA ASP A 56 11.91 -0.01 -18.18
C ASP A 56 10.54 0.67 -18.06
N TRP A 57 10.22 1.10 -16.87
CA TRP A 57 8.98 1.82 -16.58
C TRP A 57 9.28 3.29 -16.32
N SER A 58 8.66 4.17 -17.08
CA SER A 58 8.83 5.62 -16.95
C SER A 58 8.46 6.15 -15.55
N ASN A 59 7.71 5.38 -14.76
CA ASN A 59 7.29 5.70 -13.40
C ASN A 59 7.82 4.69 -12.36
N GLY A 60 8.70 3.80 -12.76
CA GLY A 60 9.36 2.85 -11.87
C GLY A 60 10.63 3.43 -11.23
N PRO A 61 11.35 2.64 -10.42
CA PRO A 61 12.67 3.00 -9.92
C PRO A 61 13.62 3.36 -11.05
N SER A 62 14.55 4.25 -10.78
CA SER A 62 15.57 4.63 -11.76
C SER A 62 16.59 3.50 -11.96
N THR A 63 17.28 3.50 -13.10
CA THR A 63 18.39 2.55 -13.37
C THR A 63 19.48 2.59 -12.31
N THR A 64 19.65 3.72 -11.62
CA THR A 64 20.60 3.87 -10.50
C THR A 64 20.14 3.08 -9.28
N GLU A 65 18.83 3.04 -9.05
CA GLU A 65 18.22 2.25 -7.97
C GLU A 65 18.26 0.76 -8.29
N GLU A 66 18.06 0.38 -9.57
CA GLU A 66 18.20 -1.00 -10.04
C GLU A 66 19.63 -1.55 -9.77
N ALA A 67 20.65 -0.76 -10.00
CA ALA A 67 22.04 -1.17 -9.69
C ALA A 67 22.27 -1.38 -8.18
N ALA A 68 21.52 -0.68 -7.33
CA ALA A 68 21.59 -0.86 -5.87
C ALA A 68 20.89 -2.13 -5.38
N LEU A 69 20.12 -2.78 -6.26
CA LEU A 69 19.40 -4.02 -5.95
C LEU A 69 20.23 -5.28 -6.25
N GLU A 70 21.39 -5.12 -6.87
CA GLU A 70 22.31 -6.22 -7.15
C GLU A 70 22.72 -6.92 -5.84
N GLY A 71 22.46 -8.21 -5.76
CA GLY A 71 22.77 -9.03 -4.59
C GLY A 71 21.67 -9.11 -3.52
N ILE A 72 20.50 -8.47 -3.72
CA ILE A 72 19.35 -8.71 -2.85
C ILE A 72 18.79 -10.13 -3.11
N PRO A 73 18.44 -10.89 -2.05
CA PRO A 73 17.80 -12.20 -2.22
C PRO A 73 16.52 -12.11 -3.04
N ASN A 74 16.14 -13.21 -3.67
CA ASN A 74 14.83 -13.30 -4.35
C ASN A 74 13.73 -12.79 -3.41
N ARG A 75 12.94 -11.87 -3.92
CA ARG A 75 11.84 -11.28 -3.16
C ARG A 75 10.81 -12.34 -2.82
N LYS A 76 10.33 -12.26 -1.62
CA LYS A 76 9.24 -13.09 -1.13
C LYS A 76 8.14 -12.16 -0.60
N VAL A 77 7.05 -12.01 -1.36
CA VAL A 77 5.89 -11.28 -0.86
C VAL A 77 5.32 -12.03 0.35
N VAL A 78 5.21 -11.35 1.48
CA VAL A 78 4.76 -11.90 2.77
C VAL A 78 3.43 -11.32 3.24
N ALA A 79 3.04 -10.16 2.71
CA ALA A 79 1.76 -9.53 3.00
C ALA A 79 1.35 -8.54 1.91
N LEU A 80 0.03 -8.37 1.73
CA LEU A 80 -0.59 -7.22 1.08
C LEU A 80 -1.22 -6.35 2.17
N VAL A 81 -0.99 -5.04 2.11
CA VAL A 81 -1.48 -4.11 3.13
C VAL A 81 -2.09 -2.90 2.44
N ASN A 82 -3.27 -2.47 2.88
CA ASN A 82 -3.89 -1.27 2.33
C ASN A 82 -4.02 -0.18 3.39
N THR A 83 -3.68 1.06 3.00
CA THR A 83 -3.90 2.24 3.82
C THR A 83 -5.40 2.52 3.99
N HIS A 84 -6.19 2.25 2.95
CA HIS A 84 -7.65 2.37 2.94
C HIS A 84 -8.25 1.58 1.76
N ALA A 85 -9.59 1.53 1.66
CA ALA A 85 -10.26 0.63 0.73
C ALA A 85 -10.87 1.30 -0.51
N HIS A 86 -10.45 2.50 -0.94
CA HIS A 86 -10.85 3.00 -2.25
C HIS A 86 -10.42 2.06 -3.37
N PHE A 87 -11.19 2.03 -4.46
CA PHE A 87 -11.01 1.06 -5.54
C PHE A 87 -9.65 1.15 -6.23
N ASP A 88 -9.06 2.31 -6.33
CA ASP A 88 -7.74 2.52 -6.91
C ASP A 88 -6.61 2.00 -6.01
N HIS A 89 -6.83 1.93 -4.69
CA HIS A 89 -5.91 1.33 -3.72
C HIS A 89 -6.15 -0.16 -3.49
N SER A 90 -7.39 -0.64 -3.59
CA SER A 90 -7.76 -2.03 -3.23
C SER A 90 -8.38 -2.85 -4.36
N GLY A 91 -8.77 -2.23 -5.48
CA GLY A 91 -9.60 -2.86 -6.51
C GLY A 91 -8.99 -4.11 -7.16
N HIS A 92 -7.68 -4.14 -7.36
CA HIS A 92 -6.96 -5.28 -7.95
C HIS A 92 -6.20 -6.14 -6.94
N ILE A 93 -6.45 -5.96 -5.64
CA ILE A 93 -5.91 -6.88 -4.61
C ILE A 93 -6.31 -8.34 -4.88
N PRO A 94 -7.54 -8.67 -5.35
CA PRO A 94 -7.87 -10.06 -5.70
C PRO A 94 -6.92 -10.67 -6.73
N ASP A 95 -6.47 -9.92 -7.73
CA ASP A 95 -5.53 -10.40 -8.73
C ASP A 95 -4.14 -10.66 -8.14
N LEU A 96 -3.69 -9.79 -7.23
CA LEU A 96 -2.43 -10.01 -6.50
C LEU A 96 -2.50 -11.23 -5.58
N LEU A 97 -3.64 -11.47 -4.93
CA LEU A 97 -3.84 -12.64 -4.07
C LEU A 97 -3.83 -13.96 -4.85
N LEU A 98 -4.27 -13.95 -6.12
CA LEU A 98 -4.17 -15.13 -6.99
C LEU A 98 -2.70 -15.46 -7.31
N HIS A 99 -1.83 -14.47 -7.40
CA HIS A 99 -0.41 -14.64 -7.67
C HIS A 99 0.41 -14.87 -6.39
N TYR A 100 0.16 -14.06 -5.37
CA TYR A 100 0.79 -14.16 -4.05
C TYR A 100 -0.24 -14.65 -3.03
N PRO A 101 -0.28 -15.94 -2.67
CA PRO A 101 -1.22 -16.48 -1.70
C PRO A 101 -0.79 -16.14 -0.26
N VAL A 102 -0.86 -14.87 0.07
CA VAL A 102 -0.50 -14.28 1.36
C VAL A 102 -1.70 -13.60 2.01
N LYS A 103 -1.59 -13.21 3.27
CA LYS A 103 -2.65 -12.46 3.95
C LYS A 103 -2.74 -11.04 3.44
N TRP A 104 -3.98 -10.54 3.34
CA TRP A 104 -4.31 -9.16 3.07
C TRP A 104 -4.83 -8.48 4.33
N TYR A 105 -4.29 -7.29 4.62
CA TYR A 105 -4.57 -6.49 5.80
C TYR A 105 -5.23 -5.17 5.44
N LEU A 106 -6.34 -4.86 6.14
CA LEU A 106 -7.12 -3.62 5.98
C LEU A 106 -7.75 -3.27 7.32
N HIS A 107 -7.93 -1.97 7.64
CA HIS A 107 -8.66 -1.55 8.83
C HIS A 107 -10.13 -1.98 8.77
N GLU A 108 -10.69 -2.42 9.90
CA GLU A 108 -12.06 -2.98 9.95
C GLU A 108 -13.14 -1.98 9.52
N ASP A 109 -12.97 -0.69 9.81
CA ASP A 109 -13.93 0.36 9.45
C ASP A 109 -14.02 0.61 7.93
N ASP A 110 -13.08 0.11 7.14
CA ASP A 110 -13.11 0.16 5.67
C ASP A 110 -13.65 -1.14 5.02
N THR A 111 -14.04 -2.13 5.82
CA THR A 111 -14.56 -3.41 5.31
C THR A 111 -15.78 -3.21 4.41
N TYR A 112 -16.67 -2.28 4.75
CA TYR A 112 -17.82 -1.94 3.90
C TYR A 112 -17.36 -1.33 2.57
N LEU A 113 -16.44 -0.35 2.62
CA LEU A 113 -15.93 0.33 1.43
C LEU A 113 -15.23 -0.64 0.48
N GLN A 114 -14.48 -1.61 1.01
CA GLN A 114 -13.88 -2.71 0.26
C GLN A 114 -14.91 -3.47 -0.59
N THR A 115 -16.09 -3.76 -0.05
CA THR A 115 -17.15 -4.47 -0.80
C THR A 115 -17.66 -3.67 -2.00
N LEU A 116 -17.49 -2.37 -1.99
CA LEU A 116 -17.90 -1.45 -3.06
C LEU A 116 -16.84 -1.23 -4.14
N ALA A 117 -15.62 -1.75 -4.00
CA ALA A 117 -14.51 -1.45 -4.89
C ALA A 117 -14.85 -1.64 -6.38
N GLN A 118 -15.46 -2.77 -6.77
CA GLN A 118 -15.86 -3.02 -8.16
C GLN A 118 -16.94 -2.03 -8.65
N SER A 119 -17.99 -1.80 -7.85
CA SER A 119 -19.07 -0.89 -8.22
C SER A 119 -18.60 0.57 -8.28
N SER A 120 -17.69 0.95 -7.38
CA SER A 120 -17.06 2.25 -7.36
C SER A 120 -16.17 2.46 -8.59
N ALA A 121 -15.30 1.49 -8.92
CA ALA A 121 -14.49 1.53 -10.14
C ALA A 121 -15.36 1.78 -11.39
N ARG A 122 -16.46 1.04 -11.54
CA ARG A 122 -17.39 1.19 -12.67
C ARG A 122 -18.03 2.59 -12.75
N ARG A 123 -18.35 3.24 -11.63
CA ARG A 123 -18.86 4.62 -11.61
C ARG A 123 -17.85 5.61 -12.21
N TRP A 124 -16.57 5.32 -12.10
CA TRP A 124 -15.48 6.12 -12.65
C TRP A 124 -15.04 5.67 -14.05
N GLY A 125 -15.70 4.65 -14.61
CA GLY A 125 -15.37 4.13 -15.95
C GLY A 125 -14.20 3.15 -15.98
N PHE A 126 -13.85 2.57 -14.83
CA PHE A 126 -12.80 1.56 -14.69
C PHE A 126 -13.38 0.18 -14.43
N ASP A 127 -12.62 -0.85 -14.77
CA ASP A 127 -12.93 -2.23 -14.40
C ASP A 127 -12.11 -2.63 -13.17
N ALA A 128 -12.71 -3.43 -12.32
CA ALA A 128 -12.07 -4.12 -11.21
C ALA A 128 -12.71 -5.49 -11.01
N PRO A 129 -11.97 -6.49 -10.54
CA PRO A 129 -12.51 -7.81 -10.22
C PRO A 129 -13.53 -7.75 -9.08
N THR A 130 -14.20 -8.87 -8.82
CA THR A 130 -15.03 -9.03 -7.62
C THR A 130 -14.14 -8.83 -6.38
N PRO A 131 -14.54 -7.96 -5.44
CA PRO A 131 -13.73 -7.68 -4.27
C PRO A 131 -13.45 -8.94 -3.44
N ALA A 132 -12.20 -9.09 -2.98
CA ALA A 132 -11.86 -10.05 -1.93
C ALA A 132 -12.27 -9.49 -0.56
N VAL A 133 -12.15 -10.32 0.46
CA VAL A 133 -12.33 -9.92 1.86
C VAL A 133 -10.96 -9.92 2.52
N ALA A 134 -10.62 -8.86 3.25
CA ALA A 134 -9.37 -8.80 3.99
C ALA A 134 -9.31 -9.93 5.03
N ASP A 135 -8.15 -10.56 5.14
CA ASP A 135 -7.94 -11.71 6.04
C ASP A 135 -7.81 -11.28 7.50
N GLU A 136 -7.20 -10.13 7.72
CA GLU A 136 -6.85 -9.65 9.07
C GLU A 136 -7.00 -8.13 9.15
N PRO A 137 -7.41 -7.60 10.31
CA PRO A 137 -7.47 -6.17 10.51
C PRO A 137 -6.08 -5.54 10.71
N LEU A 138 -5.90 -4.32 10.21
CA LEU A 138 -4.88 -3.41 10.73
C LEU A 138 -5.32 -2.93 12.10
N VAL A 139 -4.48 -3.15 13.12
CA VAL A 139 -4.82 -2.80 14.50
C VAL A 139 -4.11 -1.48 14.89
N PRO A 140 -4.86 -0.39 15.07
CA PRO A 140 -4.29 0.91 15.44
C PRO A 140 -3.50 0.88 16.75
N LEU A 141 -2.54 1.79 16.86
CA LEU A 141 -1.66 1.96 18.03
C LEU A 141 -0.85 0.72 18.37
N THR A 142 -0.67 -0.18 17.42
CA THR A 142 0.18 -1.37 17.56
C THR A 142 1.31 -1.36 16.56
N THR A 143 2.30 -2.21 16.82
CA THR A 143 3.31 -2.57 15.84
C THR A 143 2.96 -3.94 15.27
N MET A 144 2.74 -4.00 13.96
CA MET A 144 2.49 -5.24 13.24
C MET A 144 3.73 -5.66 12.46
N ALA A 145 4.04 -6.95 12.48
CA ALA A 145 5.16 -7.52 11.75
C ALA A 145 4.68 -8.32 10.54
N PHE A 146 5.27 -8.08 9.40
CA PHE A 146 5.04 -8.79 8.15
C PHE A 146 6.40 -9.36 7.68
N GLY A 147 6.67 -10.63 8.01
CA GLY A 147 8.02 -11.17 7.88
C GLY A 147 9.02 -10.39 8.75
N ALA A 148 10.12 -9.95 8.16
CA ALA A 148 11.13 -9.14 8.84
C ALA A 148 10.73 -7.65 8.99
N LEU A 149 9.73 -7.19 8.25
CA LEU A 149 9.30 -5.79 8.23
C LEU A 149 8.32 -5.50 9.37
N SER A 150 8.52 -4.41 10.09
CA SER A 150 7.65 -3.99 11.19
C SER A 150 7.11 -2.57 10.95
N PHE A 151 5.79 -2.42 11.12
CA PHE A 151 5.11 -1.15 10.93
C PHE A 151 4.31 -0.77 12.18
N SER A 152 4.41 0.48 12.62
CA SER A 152 3.41 1.03 13.52
C SER A 152 2.21 1.55 12.72
N ILE A 153 1.02 1.24 13.20
CA ILE A 153 -0.24 1.54 12.53
C ILE A 153 -0.84 2.79 13.18
N LEU A 154 -1.01 3.84 12.39
CA LEU A 154 -1.60 5.11 12.80
C LEU A 154 -2.99 5.21 12.15
N HIS A 155 -4.05 5.20 12.95
CA HIS A 155 -5.41 5.39 12.44
C HIS A 155 -5.62 6.88 12.14
N THR A 156 -5.89 7.19 10.88
CA THR A 156 -6.06 8.56 10.36
C THR A 156 -7.38 8.71 9.60
N PRO A 157 -8.53 8.54 10.30
CA PRO A 157 -9.84 8.63 9.66
C PRO A 157 -10.13 10.04 9.15
N GLY A 158 -11.05 10.11 8.17
CA GLY A 158 -11.56 11.36 7.62
C GLY A 158 -11.54 11.43 6.09
N HIS A 159 -10.58 10.81 5.41
CA HIS A 159 -10.69 10.50 3.98
C HIS A 159 -11.61 9.27 3.77
N THR A 160 -11.37 8.23 4.53
CA THR A 160 -12.28 7.11 4.80
C THR A 160 -12.38 6.89 6.29
N LEU A 161 -13.29 6.03 6.74
CA LEU A 161 -13.42 5.71 8.18
C LEU A 161 -12.25 4.87 8.67
N GLY A 162 -11.76 3.94 7.86
CA GLY A 162 -10.66 3.04 8.18
C GLY A 162 -9.29 3.50 7.68
N GLY A 163 -9.15 4.76 7.25
CA GLY A 163 -7.89 5.29 6.77
C GLY A 163 -6.75 5.15 7.78
N CYS A 164 -5.62 4.59 7.34
CA CYS A 164 -4.43 4.39 8.17
C CYS A 164 -3.17 4.91 7.49
N CYS A 165 -2.26 5.46 8.28
CA CYS A 165 -0.87 5.63 7.87
C CYS A 165 -0.02 4.50 8.44
N LEU A 166 0.94 4.01 7.65
CA LEU A 166 1.83 2.92 8.03
C LEU A 166 3.25 3.48 8.19
N ASN A 167 3.79 3.41 9.39
CA ASN A 167 5.14 3.88 9.66
C ASN A 167 6.10 2.69 9.77
N LEU A 168 6.95 2.50 8.75
CA LEU A 168 8.00 1.47 8.77
C LEU A 168 9.04 1.81 9.83
N ILE A 169 9.30 0.87 10.73
CA ILE A 169 10.26 1.04 11.81
C ILE A 169 11.65 0.66 11.31
N VAL A 170 12.52 1.65 11.21
CA VAL A 170 13.91 1.49 10.75
C VAL A 170 14.86 1.77 11.90
N GLU A 171 15.81 0.83 12.15
CA GLU A 171 16.91 1.03 13.09
C GLU A 171 18.01 1.86 12.40
N ASP A 172 18.54 2.85 13.05
CA ASP A 172 19.63 3.71 12.53
C ASP A 172 19.36 4.43 11.20
N GLY A 173 18.10 4.68 10.86
CA GLY A 173 17.73 5.38 9.62
C GLY A 173 16.44 6.20 9.73
N PRO A 174 16.10 6.96 8.70
CA PRO A 174 14.82 7.67 8.67
C PRO A 174 13.67 6.67 8.54
N ASN A 175 12.61 6.88 9.30
CA ASN A 175 11.37 6.14 9.12
C ASN A 175 10.71 6.52 7.78
N HIS A 176 10.01 5.56 7.20
CA HIS A 176 9.19 5.77 6.01
C HIS A 176 7.72 5.73 6.40
N LEU A 177 7.00 6.80 6.11
CA LEU A 177 5.57 6.89 6.38
C LEU A 177 4.77 6.77 5.08
N PHE A 178 3.92 5.75 5.00
CA PHE A 178 3.00 5.51 3.89
C PHE A 178 1.63 6.05 4.29
N VAL A 179 1.24 7.13 3.66
CA VAL A 179 0.10 7.95 4.13
C VAL A 179 -1.18 7.72 3.32
N GLY A 180 -1.14 6.93 2.25
CA GLY A 180 -2.27 6.80 1.33
C GLY A 180 -2.80 8.18 0.93
N ASP A 181 -4.11 8.35 1.05
CA ASP A 181 -4.80 9.60 0.74
C ASP A 181 -5.05 10.49 1.97
N THR A 182 -4.37 10.24 3.08
CA THR A 182 -4.43 11.14 4.24
C THR A 182 -3.77 12.48 3.93
N LEU A 183 -2.56 12.46 3.33
CA LEU A 183 -1.75 13.65 3.10
C LEU A 183 -1.04 13.60 1.74
N PHE A 184 -1.06 14.71 1.01
CA PHE A 184 -0.33 14.91 -0.24
C PHE A 184 0.63 16.09 -0.14
N ALA A 185 1.52 16.25 -1.11
CA ALA A 185 2.36 17.43 -1.21
C ALA A 185 1.52 18.68 -1.49
N GLY A 186 1.23 19.45 -0.45
CA GLY A 186 0.44 20.69 -0.53
C GLY A 186 -1.10 20.50 -0.51
N SER A 187 -1.59 19.30 -0.19
CA SER A 187 -3.01 19.00 -0.12
C SER A 187 -3.28 17.85 0.86
N VAL A 188 -4.55 17.55 1.07
CA VAL A 188 -5.03 16.37 1.80
C VAL A 188 -6.02 15.59 0.96
N GLY A 189 -6.33 14.37 1.35
CA GLY A 189 -7.36 13.55 0.73
C GLY A 189 -8.72 14.26 0.73
N ARG A 190 -9.50 14.03 -0.31
CA ARG A 190 -10.86 14.57 -0.39
C ARG A 190 -11.78 13.82 0.58
N THR A 191 -12.78 14.55 1.10
CA THR A 191 -13.71 14.04 2.12
C THR A 191 -15.17 14.08 1.66
N ASP A 192 -15.40 14.38 0.37
CA ASP A 192 -16.72 14.58 -0.23
C ASP A 192 -17.15 13.40 -1.14
N LEU A 193 -16.43 12.28 -1.09
CA LEU A 193 -16.80 11.09 -1.85
C LEU A 193 -17.99 10.38 -1.20
N PRO A 194 -18.97 9.89 -1.99
CA PRO A 194 -20.10 9.16 -1.44
C PRO A 194 -19.65 7.82 -0.84
N ASP A 195 -20.35 7.38 0.18
CA ASP A 195 -20.19 6.07 0.82
C ASP A 195 -18.86 5.84 1.57
N THR A 196 -18.00 6.86 1.72
CA THR A 196 -16.67 6.73 2.33
C THR A 196 -16.61 7.09 3.80
N GLY A 197 -17.64 7.76 4.31
CA GLY A 197 -17.61 8.36 5.65
C GLY A 197 -16.66 9.55 5.76
N GLY A 198 -16.37 10.22 4.63
CA GLY A 198 -15.46 11.36 4.56
C GLY A 198 -15.90 12.52 5.46
N ASP A 199 -14.94 13.07 6.23
CA ASP A 199 -15.12 14.20 7.15
C ASP A 199 -13.84 15.02 7.23
N PHE A 200 -13.90 16.28 6.80
CA PHE A 200 -12.72 17.14 6.74
C PHE A 200 -12.18 17.49 8.13
N ASP A 201 -13.04 17.76 9.09
CA ASP A 201 -12.61 18.14 10.44
C ASP A 201 -11.96 16.96 11.14
N LEU A 202 -12.48 15.75 10.89
CA LEU A 202 -11.89 14.51 11.38
C LEU A 202 -10.52 14.26 10.73
N LEU A 203 -10.39 14.43 9.41
CA LEU A 203 -9.11 14.27 8.70
C LEU A 203 -8.06 15.28 9.19
N ALA A 204 -8.47 16.56 9.34
CA ALA A 204 -7.59 17.58 9.87
C ALA A 204 -7.13 17.26 11.30
N SER A 205 -8.04 16.80 12.15
CA SER A 205 -7.71 16.33 13.50
C SER A 205 -6.74 15.16 13.47
N SER A 206 -6.98 14.17 12.62
CA SER A 206 -6.09 13.01 12.46
C SER A 206 -4.66 13.44 12.10
N ILE A 207 -4.50 14.36 11.16
CA ILE A 207 -3.18 14.85 10.72
C ILE A 207 -2.46 15.61 11.85
N HIS A 208 -3.19 16.34 12.70
CA HIS A 208 -2.58 17.14 13.77
C HIS A 208 -2.22 16.34 15.02
N THR A 209 -2.79 15.16 15.19
CA THR A 209 -2.63 14.36 16.43
C THR A 209 -1.65 13.21 16.27
N GLN A 210 -1.22 12.88 15.07
CA GLN A 210 -0.20 11.87 14.76
C GLN A 210 1.17 12.52 14.57
#